data_933cdbe5e34c8852ecf23594ca6926e2
#
_entry.id   933cdbe5e34c8852ecf23594ca6926e2
#
_cell.length_a   1.000
_cell.length_b   1.000
_cell.length_c   1.000
_cell.angle_alpha   90.00
_cell.angle_beta   90.00
_cell.angle_gamma   90.00
#
_symmetry.space_group_name_H-M   'P 1'
#
loop_
_entity.id
_entity.type
_entity.pdbx_description
1 polymer ?
#
loop_
_entity_poly.entity_id
_entity_poly.type
_entity_poly.pdbx_seq_one_letter_code
_entity_poly.pdbx_strand_id
1 'polypeptide(L)'
;LEMRRGQCAALIGPNGSGKTTFLKTLLGQVPALHGEVHLGPSLKIGYFAQAHDGLNPEHTVLEEILRAKEMDQEQARSLLARYLFRGEDVFKQVGSLSGGERARLALAILALEGANFLLLDEPTNHLDIPAREALQEVLEEFKGSILLVSHDRYLIDRLATHIWEIREGQLQVFAGSYREYVLRRTPASESMAAPDRTLLLKPRPLVRDNSKETRLRMQSLAMLEERIREAERTIQRLSREMQRAAQAQQHEHVHALSWEIARVQNTLDDLMSEWEKLAVSS
;
A
#
# COMPACT_ATOMS: atom_id res chain seq x y z
N LEU A 1 -17.22 9.12 11.12
CA LEU A 1 -16.16 8.15 10.91
C LEU A 1 -15.56 7.78 12.24
N GLU A 2 -15.39 6.50 12.52
CA GLU A 2 -14.79 6.01 13.77
C GLU A 2 -13.80 4.89 13.46
N MET A 3 -12.65 4.92 14.11
CA MET A 3 -11.65 3.87 14.06
C MET A 3 -11.34 3.39 15.48
N ARG A 4 -11.44 2.09 15.72
CA ARG A 4 -11.23 1.49 17.04
C ARG A 4 -9.82 0.92 17.17
N ARG A 5 -9.38 0.77 18.42
CA ARG A 5 -8.07 0.20 18.72
C ARG A 5 -7.89 -1.19 18.10
N GLY A 6 -6.73 -1.42 17.48
CA GLY A 6 -6.38 -2.69 16.84
C GLY A 6 -6.96 -2.87 15.42
N GLN A 7 -7.67 -1.87 14.89
CA GLN A 7 -8.14 -1.90 13.51
C GLN A 7 -7.03 -1.44 12.56
N CYS A 8 -6.99 -2.07 11.40
CA CYS A 8 -6.23 -1.59 10.24
C CYS A 8 -7.22 -1.12 9.17
N ALA A 9 -7.20 0.18 8.86
CA ALA A 9 -8.00 0.74 7.78
C ALA A 9 -7.11 1.10 6.59
N ALA A 10 -7.49 0.68 5.40
CA ALA A 10 -6.84 1.13 4.17
C ALA A 10 -7.65 2.26 3.54
N LEU A 11 -7.03 3.43 3.40
CA LEU A 11 -7.60 4.59 2.74
C LEU A 11 -7.23 4.55 1.26
N ILE A 12 -8.22 4.30 0.42
CA ILE A 12 -8.07 4.17 -1.02
C ILE A 12 -8.83 5.27 -1.76
N GLY A 13 -8.47 5.49 -2.99
CA GLY A 13 -9.11 6.48 -3.87
C GLY A 13 -8.17 6.93 -4.99
N PRO A 14 -8.68 7.60 -6.03
CA PRO A 14 -7.87 8.08 -7.14
C PRO A 14 -6.79 9.06 -6.69
N ASN A 15 -5.80 9.28 -7.55
CA ASN A 15 -4.79 10.31 -7.29
C ASN A 15 -5.45 11.69 -7.23
N GLY A 16 -5.03 12.51 -6.26
CA GLY A 16 -5.65 13.82 -6.02
C GLY A 16 -6.97 13.80 -5.25
N SER A 17 -7.48 12.64 -4.81
CA SER A 17 -8.72 12.56 -4.02
C SER A 17 -8.61 13.13 -2.59
N GLY A 18 -7.40 13.52 -2.16
CA GLY A 18 -7.18 14.10 -0.84
C GLY A 18 -6.69 13.13 0.24
N LYS A 19 -6.21 11.94 -0.10
CA LYS A 19 -5.71 10.93 0.87
C LYS A 19 -4.63 11.49 1.81
N THR A 20 -3.57 12.07 1.24
CA THR A 20 -2.48 12.70 2.02
C THR A 20 -2.99 13.91 2.82
N THR A 21 -3.91 14.71 2.26
CA THR A 21 -4.55 15.82 2.97
C THR A 21 -5.32 15.31 4.18
N PHE A 22 -6.05 14.21 4.04
CA PHE A 22 -6.76 13.55 5.13
C PHE A 22 -5.80 13.13 6.25
N LEU A 23 -4.66 12.50 5.93
CA LEU A 23 -3.63 12.17 6.93
C LEU A 23 -3.07 13.42 7.62
N LYS A 24 -2.76 14.48 6.86
CA LYS A 24 -2.27 15.75 7.41
C LYS A 24 -3.30 16.44 8.31
N THR A 25 -4.59 16.29 8.01
CA THR A 25 -5.67 16.79 8.87
C THR A 25 -5.74 16.02 10.18
N LEU A 26 -5.57 14.70 10.17
CA LEU A 26 -5.48 13.89 11.39
C LEU A 26 -4.27 14.25 12.25
N LEU A 27 -3.16 14.68 11.63
CA LEU A 27 -1.96 15.17 12.32
C LEU A 27 -2.10 16.62 12.84
N GLY A 28 -3.21 17.30 12.56
CA GLY A 28 -3.40 18.70 12.89
C GLY A 28 -2.55 19.67 12.07
N GLN A 29 -1.91 19.22 10.98
CA GLN A 29 -1.09 20.04 10.10
C GLN A 29 -1.92 20.88 9.12
N VAL A 30 -3.13 20.41 8.82
CA VAL A 30 -4.09 21.09 7.95
C VAL A 30 -5.45 21.13 8.67
N PRO A 31 -6.14 22.29 8.71
CA PRO A 31 -7.46 22.36 9.34
C PRO A 31 -8.48 21.52 8.57
N ALA A 32 -9.43 20.91 9.30
CA ALA A 32 -10.56 20.23 8.68
C ALA A 32 -11.45 21.24 7.94
N LEU A 33 -11.85 20.90 6.72
CA LEU A 33 -12.78 21.74 5.94
C LEU A 33 -14.17 21.78 6.57
N HIS A 34 -14.63 20.63 7.09
CA HIS A 34 -15.89 20.46 7.80
C HIS A 34 -15.72 19.38 8.88
N GLY A 35 -16.48 19.55 9.98
CA GLY A 35 -16.44 18.60 11.11
C GLY A 35 -15.23 18.78 12.02
N GLU A 36 -15.04 17.84 12.93
CA GLU A 36 -13.99 17.87 13.91
C GLU A 36 -13.27 16.51 13.98
N VAL A 37 -11.99 16.55 14.33
CA VAL A 37 -11.16 15.36 14.59
C VAL A 37 -11.04 15.17 16.09
N HIS A 38 -11.57 14.04 16.58
CA HIS A 38 -11.43 13.66 17.97
C HIS A 38 -10.43 12.50 18.11
N LEU A 39 -9.32 12.76 18.76
CA LEU A 39 -8.29 11.76 19.04
C LEU A 39 -8.45 11.24 20.48
N GLY A 40 -8.34 9.95 20.68
CA GLY A 40 -8.39 9.34 22.01
C GLY A 40 -7.24 9.85 22.90
N PRO A 41 -7.47 9.98 24.24
CA PRO A 41 -6.50 10.62 25.15
C PRO A 41 -5.17 9.86 25.29
N SER A 42 -5.12 8.57 24.98
CA SER A 42 -3.91 7.74 25.05
C SER A 42 -3.31 7.44 23.68
N LEU A 43 -3.79 8.12 22.63
CA LEU A 43 -3.34 7.90 21.27
C LEU A 43 -1.97 8.55 21.06
N LYS A 44 -1.00 7.74 20.63
CA LYS A 44 0.33 8.17 20.20
C LYS A 44 0.46 7.86 18.73
N ILE A 45 0.41 8.91 17.91
CA ILE A 45 0.48 8.78 16.46
C ILE A 45 1.93 8.70 16.02
N GLY A 46 2.27 7.66 15.25
CA GLY A 46 3.51 7.54 14.50
C GLY A 46 3.26 7.82 13.01
N TYR A 47 3.81 8.91 12.49
CA TYR A 47 3.72 9.21 11.07
C TYR A 47 4.99 8.72 10.35
N PHE A 48 4.83 7.69 9.53
CA PHE A 48 5.92 6.95 8.92
C PHE A 48 6.82 7.81 8.02
N ALA A 49 6.25 8.71 7.20
CA ALA A 49 7.04 9.56 6.32
C ALA A 49 8.02 10.44 7.10
N GLN A 50 7.57 11.04 8.23
CA GLN A 50 8.44 11.87 9.08
C GLN A 50 9.55 11.05 9.74
N ALA A 51 9.25 9.84 10.23
CA ALA A 51 10.25 8.97 10.84
C ALA A 51 11.29 8.49 9.82
N HIS A 52 10.86 8.18 8.60
CA HIS A 52 11.75 7.76 7.52
C HIS A 52 12.71 8.89 7.07
N ASP A 53 12.19 10.11 6.95
CA ASP A 53 12.98 11.28 6.52
C ASP A 53 13.85 11.86 7.65
N GLY A 54 13.52 11.55 8.91
CA GLY A 54 14.25 12.02 10.10
C GLY A 54 15.51 11.23 10.46
N LEU A 55 15.80 10.13 9.75
CA LEU A 55 16.98 9.30 10.03
C LEU A 55 18.28 10.02 9.63
N ASN A 56 19.30 9.96 10.50
CA ASN A 56 20.61 10.51 10.19
C ASN A 56 21.45 9.53 9.35
N PRO A 57 21.83 9.87 8.11
CA PRO A 57 22.58 8.98 7.23
C PRO A 57 23.97 8.58 7.75
N GLU A 58 24.58 9.41 8.62
CA GLU A 58 25.91 9.19 9.18
C GLU A 58 25.92 8.23 10.39
N HIS A 59 24.75 8.02 11.02
CA HIS A 59 24.65 7.11 12.15
C HIS A 59 24.55 5.65 11.67
N THR A 60 24.94 4.74 12.53
CA THR A 60 24.63 3.32 12.37
C THR A 60 23.18 3.03 12.78
N VAL A 61 22.64 1.91 12.32
CA VAL A 61 21.30 1.42 12.72
C VAL A 61 21.18 1.35 14.24
N LEU A 62 22.24 0.85 14.91
CA LEU A 62 22.28 0.74 16.38
C LEU A 62 22.26 2.11 17.05
N GLU A 63 23.06 3.07 16.57
CA GLU A 63 23.11 4.43 17.10
C GLU A 63 21.78 5.14 17.00
N GLU A 64 21.04 4.98 15.89
CA GLU A 64 19.69 5.55 15.72
C GLU A 64 18.71 5.02 16.79
N ILE A 65 18.76 3.73 17.09
CA ILE A 65 17.91 3.13 18.13
C ILE A 65 18.29 3.64 19.52
N LEU A 66 19.59 3.67 19.84
CA LEU A 66 20.09 4.16 21.13
C LEU A 66 19.81 5.66 21.35
N ARG A 67 19.76 6.43 20.26
CA ARG A 67 19.36 7.84 20.28
C ARG A 67 17.87 8.03 20.51
N ALA A 68 17.03 7.18 19.88
CA ALA A 68 15.57 7.26 20.02
C ALA A 68 15.11 6.94 21.47
N LYS A 69 15.84 6.06 22.16
CA LYS A 69 15.56 5.72 23.55
C LYS A 69 16.79 5.20 24.25
N GLU A 70 17.02 5.69 25.47
CA GLU A 70 18.10 5.20 26.32
C GLU A 70 17.85 3.73 26.72
N MET A 71 18.77 2.85 26.32
CA MET A 71 18.75 1.42 26.63
C MET A 71 20.16 0.84 26.45
N ASP A 72 20.39 -0.37 26.96
CA ASP A 72 21.64 -1.07 26.69
C ASP A 72 21.70 -1.62 25.26
N GLN A 73 22.93 -1.94 24.79
CA GLN A 73 23.14 -2.44 23.43
C GLN A 73 22.49 -3.80 23.17
N GLU A 74 22.37 -4.64 24.20
CA GLU A 74 21.75 -5.97 24.07
C GLU A 74 20.23 -5.83 23.82
N GLN A 75 19.59 -4.94 24.57
CA GLN A 75 18.17 -4.60 24.36
C GLN A 75 17.93 -3.99 22.98
N ALA A 76 18.80 -3.07 22.54
CA ALA A 76 18.73 -2.46 21.23
C ALA A 76 18.88 -3.49 20.10
N ARG A 77 19.84 -4.41 20.21
CA ARG A 77 20.03 -5.50 19.24
C ARG A 77 18.86 -6.50 19.24
N SER A 78 18.34 -6.82 20.41
CA SER A 78 17.14 -7.69 20.54
C SER A 78 15.91 -7.06 19.88
N LEU A 79 15.73 -5.75 20.03
CA LEU A 79 14.68 -5.01 19.34
C LEU A 79 14.91 -5.04 17.82
N LEU A 80 16.10 -4.67 17.37
CA LEU A 80 16.46 -4.62 15.94
C LEU A 80 16.28 -5.98 15.24
N ALA A 81 16.55 -7.09 15.95
CA ALA A 81 16.33 -8.43 15.42
C ALA A 81 14.85 -8.69 15.06
N ARG A 82 13.89 -8.10 15.80
CA ARG A 82 12.44 -8.17 15.48
C ARG A 82 12.10 -7.41 14.20
N TYR A 83 12.90 -6.40 13.84
CA TYR A 83 12.79 -5.64 12.60
C TYR A 83 13.74 -6.14 11.52
N LEU A 84 14.19 -7.39 11.65
CA LEU A 84 15.01 -8.13 10.67
C LEU A 84 16.42 -7.54 10.47
N PHE A 85 16.97 -6.81 11.45
CA PHE A 85 18.38 -6.45 11.49
C PHE A 85 19.13 -7.44 12.37
N ARG A 86 20.05 -8.22 11.78
CA ARG A 86 20.75 -9.32 12.46
C ARG A 86 22.27 -9.22 12.29
N GLY A 87 22.99 -9.71 13.27
CA GLY A 87 24.46 -9.79 13.21
C GLY A 87 25.10 -8.42 12.93
N GLU A 88 25.79 -8.31 11.80
CA GLU A 88 26.51 -7.08 11.39
C GLU A 88 25.58 -5.99 10.82
N ASP A 89 24.33 -6.30 10.49
CA ASP A 89 23.39 -5.32 9.94
C ASP A 89 23.20 -4.12 10.86
N VAL A 90 23.30 -4.32 12.17
CA VAL A 90 23.12 -3.26 13.17
C VAL A 90 24.23 -2.18 13.12
N PHE A 91 25.36 -2.49 12.52
CA PHE A 91 26.50 -1.58 12.35
C PHE A 91 26.53 -0.91 10.97
N LYS A 92 25.60 -1.25 10.07
CA LYS A 92 25.47 -0.54 8.79
C LYS A 92 25.11 0.92 9.04
N GLN A 93 25.71 1.80 8.26
CA GLN A 93 25.32 3.21 8.24
C GLN A 93 23.94 3.36 7.59
N VAL A 94 23.10 4.22 8.16
CA VAL A 94 21.75 4.50 7.66
C VAL A 94 21.77 4.96 6.20
N GLY A 95 22.80 5.74 5.83
CA GLY A 95 22.99 6.20 4.45
C GLY A 95 23.18 5.06 3.44
N SER A 96 23.71 3.90 3.88
CA SER A 96 23.95 2.72 3.03
C SER A 96 22.78 1.75 2.98
N LEU A 97 21.72 1.97 3.78
CA LEU A 97 20.57 1.10 3.84
C LEU A 97 19.75 1.16 2.54
N SER A 98 19.22 0.01 2.12
CA SER A 98 18.17 -0.04 1.12
C SER A 98 16.90 0.69 1.61
N GLY A 99 16.00 1.05 0.69
CA GLY A 99 14.74 1.67 1.06
C GLY A 99 13.93 0.84 2.07
N GLY A 100 13.90 -0.48 1.89
CA GLY A 100 13.21 -1.39 2.81
C GLY A 100 13.87 -1.51 4.18
N GLU A 101 15.21 -1.54 4.26
CA GLU A 101 15.92 -1.52 5.53
C GLU A 101 15.65 -0.21 6.27
N ARG A 102 15.70 0.93 5.57
CA ARG A 102 15.37 2.24 6.13
C ARG A 102 13.93 2.31 6.64
N ALA A 103 12.98 1.74 5.89
CA ALA A 103 11.57 1.66 6.31
C ALA A 103 11.40 0.86 7.61
N ARG A 104 12.06 -0.29 7.74
CA ARG A 104 12.01 -1.11 8.96
C ARG A 104 12.66 -0.41 10.17
N LEU A 105 13.76 0.31 9.95
CA LEU A 105 14.38 1.11 11.01
C LEU A 105 13.44 2.22 11.50
N ALA A 106 12.79 2.95 10.59
CA ALA A 106 11.82 3.97 10.92
C ALA A 106 10.65 3.40 11.75
N LEU A 107 10.12 2.23 11.39
CA LEU A 107 9.08 1.55 12.17
C LEU A 107 9.58 1.11 13.55
N ALA A 108 10.83 0.66 13.68
CA ALA A 108 11.43 0.31 14.96
C ALA A 108 11.48 1.52 15.90
N ILE A 109 11.86 2.69 15.38
CA ILE A 109 11.91 3.96 16.12
C ILE A 109 10.49 4.36 16.56
N LEU A 110 9.51 4.37 15.66
CA LEU A 110 8.13 4.70 16.00
C LEU A 110 7.56 3.79 17.11
N ALA A 111 7.88 2.50 17.05
CA ALA A 111 7.48 1.56 18.10
C ALA A 111 8.16 1.86 19.44
N LEU A 112 9.44 2.25 19.43
CA LEU A 112 10.19 2.67 20.63
C LEU A 112 9.63 3.94 21.27
N GLU A 113 9.19 4.90 20.46
CA GLU A 113 8.51 6.11 20.89
C GLU A 113 7.13 5.82 21.47
N GLY A 114 6.69 4.56 21.35
CA GLY A 114 5.43 4.07 21.90
C GLY A 114 4.24 4.42 21.01
N ALA A 115 4.44 4.61 19.71
CA ALA A 115 3.36 4.77 18.76
C ALA A 115 2.40 3.57 18.86
N ASN A 116 1.12 3.87 19.04
CA ASN A 116 0.05 2.87 19.07
C ASN A 116 -0.98 3.08 17.95
N PHE A 117 -0.74 4.08 17.11
CA PHE A 117 -1.47 4.35 15.88
C PHE A 117 -0.48 4.79 14.79
N LEU A 118 -0.32 3.98 13.76
CA LEU A 118 0.54 4.29 12.62
C LEU A 118 -0.26 4.93 11.49
N LEU A 119 0.24 6.03 10.98
CA LEU A 119 -0.20 6.64 9.73
C LEU A 119 0.87 6.35 8.66
N LEU A 120 0.51 5.56 7.67
CA LEU A 120 1.39 5.12 6.59
C LEU A 120 0.90 5.73 5.26
N ASP A 121 1.72 6.57 4.64
CA ASP A 121 1.43 7.15 3.32
C ASP A 121 2.37 6.53 2.30
N GLU A 122 1.83 5.63 1.47
CA GLU A 122 2.53 4.87 0.42
C GLU A 122 3.85 4.22 0.91
N PRO A 123 3.83 3.41 1.99
CA PRO A 123 5.04 2.91 2.62
C PRO A 123 5.83 1.92 1.77
N THR A 124 5.24 1.39 0.70
CA THR A 124 5.87 0.44 -0.24
C THR A 124 6.44 1.10 -1.48
N ASN A 125 6.31 2.43 -1.62
CA ASN A 125 6.87 3.14 -2.76
C ASN A 125 8.40 2.99 -2.80
N HIS A 126 8.92 2.73 -3.99
CA HIS A 126 10.35 2.53 -4.25
C HIS A 126 10.99 1.30 -3.57
N LEU A 127 10.18 0.41 -2.97
CA LEU A 127 10.67 -0.85 -2.40
C LEU A 127 10.61 -1.97 -3.45
N ASP A 128 11.66 -2.79 -3.49
CA ASP A 128 11.67 -4.05 -4.21
C ASP A 128 10.78 -5.11 -3.50
N ILE A 129 10.50 -6.22 -4.17
CA ILE A 129 9.60 -7.25 -3.63
C ILE A 129 10.07 -7.79 -2.27
N PRO A 130 11.35 -8.19 -2.07
CA PRO A 130 11.81 -8.66 -0.77
C PRO A 130 11.65 -7.62 0.35
N ALA A 131 11.87 -6.33 0.04
CA ALA A 131 11.69 -5.26 1.02
C ALA A 131 10.23 -5.04 1.39
N ARG A 132 9.29 -5.18 0.42
CA ARG A 132 7.84 -5.11 0.70
C ARG A 132 7.38 -6.25 1.59
N GLU A 133 7.82 -7.48 1.33
CA GLU A 133 7.52 -8.65 2.15
C GLU A 133 8.03 -8.46 3.58
N ALA A 134 9.28 -8.01 3.74
CA ALA A 134 9.86 -7.75 5.04
C ALA A 134 9.14 -6.60 5.80
N LEU A 135 8.73 -5.54 5.11
CA LEU A 135 7.92 -4.46 5.69
C LEU A 135 6.55 -4.98 6.15
N GLN A 136 5.92 -5.81 5.34
CA GLN A 136 4.64 -6.42 5.65
C GLN A 136 4.72 -7.29 6.91
N GLU A 137 5.73 -8.16 7.06
CA GLU A 137 5.94 -8.99 8.26
C GLU A 137 6.00 -8.12 9.52
N VAL A 138 6.73 -7.01 9.47
CA VAL A 138 6.84 -6.06 10.59
C VAL A 138 5.49 -5.40 10.91
N LEU A 139 4.72 -5.03 9.89
CA LEU A 139 3.40 -4.40 10.08
C LEU A 139 2.34 -5.38 10.60
N GLU A 140 2.40 -6.66 10.22
CA GLU A 140 1.53 -7.72 10.75
C GLU A 140 1.74 -7.96 12.26
N GLU A 141 2.97 -7.80 12.74
CA GLU A 141 3.30 -7.94 14.16
C GLU A 141 2.95 -6.71 15.00
N PHE A 142 2.63 -5.58 14.38
CA PHE A 142 2.31 -4.35 15.10
C PHE A 142 1.00 -4.48 15.89
N LYS A 143 1.05 -4.20 17.19
CA LYS A 143 -0.10 -4.38 18.12
C LYS A 143 -1.02 -3.17 18.24
N GLY A 144 -0.77 -2.12 17.47
CA GLY A 144 -1.57 -0.90 17.44
C GLY A 144 -2.62 -0.88 16.34
N SER A 145 -3.12 0.30 16.05
CA SER A 145 -3.98 0.57 14.91
C SER A 145 -3.16 1.12 13.74
N ILE A 146 -3.59 0.86 12.51
CA ILE A 146 -2.91 1.32 11.31
C ILE A 146 -3.92 2.00 10.39
N LEU A 147 -3.62 3.21 9.95
CA LEU A 147 -4.26 3.83 8.80
C LEU A 147 -3.27 3.86 7.65
N LEU A 148 -3.55 3.06 6.64
CA LEU A 148 -2.68 2.81 5.50
C LEU A 148 -3.24 3.50 4.26
N VAL A 149 -2.49 4.42 3.67
CA VAL A 149 -2.70 4.86 2.29
C VAL A 149 -1.76 4.04 1.42
N SER A 150 -2.29 3.26 0.50
CA SER A 150 -1.46 2.48 -0.42
C SER A 150 -2.21 2.13 -1.70
N HIS A 151 -1.45 1.97 -2.78
CA HIS A 151 -1.89 1.35 -4.03
C HIS A 151 -1.50 -0.13 -4.12
N ASP A 152 -0.72 -0.63 -3.17
CA ASP A 152 -0.32 -2.03 -3.08
C ASP A 152 -1.47 -2.89 -2.57
N ARG A 153 -2.18 -3.52 -3.51
CA ARG A 153 -3.34 -4.38 -3.22
C ARG A 153 -2.99 -5.58 -2.34
N TYR A 154 -1.77 -6.09 -2.47
CA TYR A 154 -1.32 -7.23 -1.68
C TYR A 154 -1.15 -6.82 -0.20
N LEU A 155 -0.51 -5.67 0.04
CA LEU A 155 -0.37 -5.12 1.39
C LEU A 155 -1.73 -4.80 2.02
N ILE A 156 -2.64 -4.19 1.25
CA ILE A 156 -4.00 -3.88 1.70
C ILE A 156 -4.76 -5.17 2.07
N ASP A 157 -4.74 -6.20 1.20
CA ASP A 157 -5.48 -7.45 1.41
C ASP A 157 -4.98 -8.22 2.64
N ARG A 158 -3.70 -8.07 2.98
CA ARG A 158 -3.08 -8.72 4.14
C ARG A 158 -3.35 -8.01 5.45
N LEU A 159 -3.35 -6.68 5.46
CA LEU A 159 -3.41 -5.90 6.69
C LEU A 159 -4.80 -5.34 6.98
N ALA A 160 -5.54 -4.91 5.94
CA ALA A 160 -6.74 -4.13 6.15
C ALA A 160 -7.93 -4.96 6.64
N THR A 161 -8.51 -4.53 7.73
CA THR A 161 -9.79 -5.01 8.26
C THR A 161 -10.95 -4.12 7.83
N HIS A 162 -10.65 -2.91 7.37
CA HIS A 162 -11.61 -1.91 6.90
C HIS A 162 -11.06 -1.21 5.67
N ILE A 163 -11.93 -0.93 4.72
CA ILE A 163 -11.60 -0.12 3.55
C ILE A 163 -12.33 1.21 3.65
N TRP A 164 -11.58 2.29 3.56
CA TRP A 164 -12.07 3.65 3.50
C TRP A 164 -11.83 4.19 2.09
N GLU A 165 -12.89 4.40 1.34
CA GLU A 165 -12.77 4.92 -0.03
C GLU A 165 -13.12 6.40 -0.08
N ILE A 166 -12.20 7.23 -0.59
CA ILE A 166 -12.50 8.62 -0.96
C ILE A 166 -12.86 8.63 -2.45
N ARG A 167 -14.12 8.98 -2.73
CA ARG A 167 -14.61 9.12 -4.10
C ARG A 167 -15.52 10.33 -4.19
N GLU A 168 -15.28 11.21 -5.19
CA GLU A 168 -16.10 12.40 -5.45
C GLU A 168 -16.28 13.30 -4.21
N GLY A 169 -15.21 13.42 -3.40
CA GLY A 169 -15.25 14.22 -2.17
C GLY A 169 -16.01 13.57 -1.01
N GLN A 170 -16.50 12.34 -1.16
CA GLN A 170 -17.16 11.58 -0.11
C GLN A 170 -16.27 10.45 0.38
N LEU A 171 -16.32 10.19 1.70
CA LEU A 171 -15.66 9.05 2.32
C LEU A 171 -16.68 7.94 2.59
N GLN A 172 -16.45 6.77 2.00
CA GLN A 172 -17.26 5.57 2.24
C GLN A 172 -16.46 4.57 3.05
N VAL A 173 -17.10 3.94 4.03
CA VAL A 173 -16.48 2.94 4.92
C VAL A 173 -17.06 1.58 4.63
N PHE A 174 -16.18 0.64 4.38
CA PHE A 174 -16.51 -0.77 4.24
C PHE A 174 -15.77 -1.58 5.33
N ALA A 175 -16.54 -2.28 6.16
CA ALA A 175 -15.99 -3.22 7.13
C ALA A 175 -15.81 -4.59 6.45
N GLY A 176 -14.58 -5.04 6.30
CA GLY A 176 -14.22 -6.29 5.64
C GLY A 176 -12.87 -6.20 4.93
N SER A 177 -12.45 -7.32 4.36
CA SER A 177 -11.22 -7.44 3.59
C SER A 177 -11.31 -6.69 2.25
N TYR A 178 -10.14 -6.44 1.64
CA TYR A 178 -10.08 -5.83 0.31
C TYR A 178 -10.77 -6.69 -0.76
N ARG A 179 -10.68 -8.02 -0.65
CA ARG A 179 -11.37 -8.94 -1.57
C ARG A 179 -12.88 -8.82 -1.48
N GLU A 180 -13.43 -8.74 -0.26
CA GLU A 180 -14.87 -8.57 -0.06
C GLU A 180 -15.35 -7.21 -0.58
N TYR A 181 -14.55 -6.15 -0.39
CA TYR A 181 -14.82 -4.84 -0.95
C TYR A 181 -14.89 -4.88 -2.49
N VAL A 182 -13.91 -5.51 -3.16
CA VAL A 182 -13.90 -5.65 -4.62
C VAL A 182 -15.10 -6.44 -5.12
N LEU A 183 -15.44 -7.57 -4.46
CA LEU A 183 -16.59 -8.41 -4.82
C LEU A 183 -17.92 -7.66 -4.71
N ARG A 184 -18.11 -6.82 -3.69
CA ARG A 184 -19.33 -6.02 -3.54
C ARG A 184 -19.42 -4.86 -4.53
N ARG A 185 -18.30 -4.35 -4.96
CA ARG A 185 -18.22 -3.26 -5.92
C ARG A 185 -18.42 -3.72 -7.37
N THR A 186 -18.11 -4.99 -7.66
CA THR A 186 -18.45 -5.60 -8.94
C THR A 186 -19.97 -5.83 -8.93
N PRO A 187 -20.78 -5.16 -9.78
CA PRO A 187 -22.21 -5.42 -9.82
C PRO A 187 -22.41 -6.90 -10.10
N ALA A 188 -23.21 -7.53 -9.24
CA ALA A 188 -23.53 -8.94 -9.32
C ALA A 188 -24.29 -9.23 -10.63
N SER A 189 -23.55 -9.66 -11.65
CA SER A 189 -24.09 -10.53 -12.67
C SER A 189 -23.82 -11.95 -12.16
N GLU A 190 -24.90 -12.64 -11.83
CA GLU A 190 -24.98 -14.05 -11.42
C GLU A 190 -24.70 -14.37 -9.94
N SER A 191 -25.61 -13.94 -9.08
CA SER A 191 -25.90 -14.67 -7.85
C SER A 191 -26.92 -15.78 -8.19
N MET A 192 -26.48 -17.04 -8.11
CA MET A 192 -27.39 -18.18 -8.02
C MET A 192 -28.20 -18.06 -6.73
N ALA A 193 -29.40 -17.57 -6.85
CA ALA A 193 -30.45 -17.73 -5.83
C ALA A 193 -31.14 -19.08 -6.02
N ALA A 194 -31.17 -19.87 -4.95
CA ALA A 194 -32.00 -21.06 -4.85
C ALA A 194 -33.48 -20.70 -5.02
N PRO A 195 -34.31 -21.62 -5.53
CA PRO A 195 -35.66 -21.30 -5.99
C PRO A 195 -36.67 -21.27 -4.84
N ASP A 196 -37.42 -20.20 -4.73
CA ASP A 196 -38.71 -20.26 -4.09
C ASP A 196 -39.81 -19.90 -5.08
N ARG A 197 -40.92 -20.63 -4.93
CA ARG A 197 -42.00 -20.81 -5.88
C ARG A 197 -43.03 -19.69 -5.83
N THR A 198 -43.66 -19.51 -7.00
CA THR A 198 -45.01 -19.00 -7.29
C THR A 198 -45.23 -17.49 -7.40
N LEU A 199 -45.50 -17.01 -8.61
CA LEU A 199 -46.77 -16.57 -9.15
C LEU A 199 -46.65 -15.66 -10.40
N LEU A 200 -47.14 -16.21 -11.52
CA LEU A 200 -47.94 -15.59 -12.61
C LEU A 200 -47.61 -14.20 -13.20
N LEU A 201 -47.11 -14.26 -14.45
CA LEU A 201 -47.52 -13.54 -15.67
C LEU A 201 -47.72 -12.03 -15.69
N LYS A 202 -46.80 -11.35 -16.43
CA LYS A 202 -47.19 -10.51 -17.60
C LYS A 202 -45.93 -10.20 -18.45
N PRO A 203 -46.02 -10.16 -19.79
CA PRO A 203 -44.87 -9.98 -20.68
C PRO A 203 -44.41 -8.52 -20.69
N ARG A 204 -43.11 -8.32 -20.60
CA ARG A 204 -42.43 -7.01 -20.74
C ARG A 204 -41.58 -6.99 -21.99
N PRO A 205 -41.48 -5.87 -22.70
CA PRO A 205 -40.96 -5.80 -24.06
C PRO A 205 -39.44 -6.03 -24.11
N LEU A 206 -39.02 -6.58 -25.23
CA LEU A 206 -37.68 -6.88 -25.67
C LEU A 206 -36.69 -5.75 -25.35
N VAL A 207 -35.77 -6.01 -24.39
CA VAL A 207 -34.55 -5.20 -24.19
C VAL A 207 -33.53 -5.61 -25.23
N ARG A 208 -33.01 -4.64 -25.95
CA ARG A 208 -31.98 -4.77 -26.98
C ARG A 208 -30.79 -5.57 -26.48
N ASP A 209 -30.38 -6.51 -27.28
CA ASP A 209 -29.27 -7.43 -27.09
C ASP A 209 -27.92 -6.68 -27.07
N ASN A 210 -27.39 -6.42 -25.85
CA ASN A 210 -26.08 -5.80 -25.63
C ASN A 210 -24.95 -6.85 -25.57
N SER A 211 -25.21 -8.08 -25.95
CA SER A 211 -24.26 -9.19 -25.82
C SER A 211 -22.97 -9.00 -26.64
N LYS A 212 -23.02 -8.26 -27.75
CA LYS A 212 -21.84 -7.96 -28.59
C LYS A 212 -20.91 -6.92 -27.93
N GLU A 213 -21.48 -5.90 -27.35
CA GLU A 213 -20.73 -4.83 -26.68
C GLU A 213 -20.03 -5.33 -25.40
N THR A 214 -20.74 -6.11 -24.59
CA THR A 214 -20.20 -6.75 -23.40
C THR A 214 -19.08 -7.73 -23.73
N ARG A 215 -19.22 -8.49 -24.84
CA ARG A 215 -18.21 -9.46 -25.27
C ARG A 215 -16.95 -8.77 -25.82
N LEU A 216 -17.09 -7.68 -26.57
CA LEU A 216 -15.98 -6.84 -27.03
C LEU A 216 -15.22 -6.21 -25.87
N ARG A 217 -15.93 -5.74 -24.88
CA ARG A 217 -15.37 -5.17 -23.65
C ARG A 217 -14.61 -6.20 -22.81
N MET A 218 -15.15 -7.40 -22.62
CA MET A 218 -14.43 -8.49 -21.95
C MET A 218 -13.14 -8.87 -22.71
N GLN A 219 -13.16 -8.88 -24.02
CA GLN A 219 -11.97 -9.12 -24.82
C GLN A 219 -10.94 -8.01 -24.65
N SER A 220 -11.36 -6.75 -24.65
CA SER A 220 -10.46 -5.61 -24.43
C SER A 220 -9.83 -5.62 -23.03
N LEU A 221 -10.60 -5.96 -21.99
CA LEU A 221 -10.09 -6.12 -20.63
C LEU A 221 -9.07 -7.27 -20.54
N ALA A 222 -9.36 -8.42 -21.12
CA ALA A 222 -8.44 -9.56 -21.14
C ALA A 222 -7.13 -9.23 -21.89
N MET A 223 -7.21 -8.47 -22.98
CA MET A 223 -6.01 -8.00 -23.69
C MET A 223 -5.17 -7.02 -22.87
N LEU A 224 -5.81 -6.09 -22.14
CA LEU A 224 -5.13 -5.16 -21.25
C LEU A 224 -4.46 -5.89 -20.09
N GLU A 225 -5.15 -6.85 -19.48
CA GLU A 225 -4.59 -7.68 -18.39
C GLU A 225 -3.37 -8.49 -18.85
N GLU A 226 -3.36 -8.98 -20.09
CA GLU A 226 -2.18 -9.68 -20.63
C GLU A 226 -1.01 -8.71 -20.86
N ARG A 227 -1.27 -7.51 -21.39
CA ARG A 227 -0.24 -6.48 -21.54
C ARG A 227 0.31 -5.98 -20.21
N ILE A 228 -0.53 -5.85 -19.19
CA ILE A 228 -0.11 -5.52 -17.82
C ILE A 228 0.83 -6.60 -17.28
N ARG A 229 0.45 -7.88 -17.40
CA ARG A 229 1.31 -9.01 -16.99
C ARG A 229 2.63 -9.05 -17.73
N GLU A 230 2.64 -8.71 -19.01
CA GLU A 230 3.87 -8.66 -19.82
C GLU A 230 4.80 -7.51 -19.39
N ALA A 231 4.24 -6.34 -19.08
CA ALA A 231 5.00 -5.21 -18.54
C ALA A 231 5.61 -5.54 -17.17
N GLU A 232 4.85 -6.16 -16.26
CA GLU A 232 5.34 -6.62 -14.96
C GLU A 232 6.48 -7.63 -15.07
N ARG A 233 6.35 -8.62 -15.96
CA ARG A 233 7.42 -9.60 -16.25
C ARG A 233 8.68 -8.93 -16.79
N THR A 234 8.50 -7.91 -17.64
CA THR A 234 9.61 -7.15 -18.20
C THR A 234 10.35 -6.36 -17.13
N ILE A 235 9.63 -5.68 -16.24
CA ILE A 235 10.22 -4.99 -15.08
C ILE A 235 11.01 -5.96 -14.21
N GLN A 236 10.45 -7.13 -13.90
CA GLN A 236 11.15 -8.15 -13.12
C GLN A 236 12.44 -8.64 -13.79
N ARG A 237 12.41 -8.85 -15.11
CA ARG A 237 13.59 -9.26 -15.87
C ARG A 237 14.69 -8.19 -15.83
N LEU A 238 14.33 -6.94 -16.15
CA LEU A 238 15.25 -5.81 -16.16
C LEU A 238 15.82 -5.53 -14.77
N SER A 239 15.02 -5.67 -13.71
CA SER A 239 15.48 -5.51 -12.32
C SER A 239 16.53 -6.56 -11.94
N ARG A 240 16.33 -7.83 -12.35
CA ARG A 240 17.34 -8.88 -12.12
C ARG A 240 18.62 -8.63 -12.91
N GLU A 241 18.51 -8.10 -14.13
CA GLU A 241 19.64 -7.76 -14.97
C GLU A 241 20.42 -6.57 -14.42
N MET A 242 19.71 -5.54 -13.94
CA MET A 242 20.30 -4.38 -13.24
C MET A 242 21.06 -4.82 -11.98
N GLN A 243 20.50 -5.74 -11.20
CA GLN A 243 21.16 -6.27 -10.01
C GLN A 243 22.46 -7.02 -10.35
N ARG A 244 22.48 -7.81 -11.45
CA ARG A 244 23.70 -8.47 -11.96
C ARG A 244 24.75 -7.46 -12.45
N ALA A 245 24.31 -6.44 -13.20
CA ALA A 245 25.18 -5.39 -13.68
C ALA A 245 25.79 -4.57 -12.53
N ALA A 246 25.02 -4.32 -11.47
CA ALA A 246 25.52 -3.66 -10.25
C ALA A 246 26.57 -4.51 -9.53
N GLN A 247 26.37 -5.81 -9.40
CA GLN A 247 27.36 -6.75 -8.84
C GLN A 247 28.63 -6.82 -9.69
N ALA A 248 28.52 -6.62 -11.01
CA ALA A 248 29.65 -6.58 -11.95
C ALA A 248 30.28 -5.18 -12.07
N GLN A 249 29.87 -4.19 -11.26
CA GLN A 249 30.35 -2.80 -11.24
C GLN A 249 30.22 -2.08 -12.61
N GLN A 250 29.22 -2.46 -13.43
CA GLN A 250 28.95 -1.89 -14.74
C GLN A 250 28.06 -0.66 -14.64
N HIS A 251 28.58 0.47 -14.17
CA HIS A 251 27.80 1.66 -13.84
C HIS A 251 26.97 2.23 -15.00
N GLU A 252 27.54 2.27 -16.22
CA GLU A 252 26.82 2.74 -17.42
C GLU A 252 25.62 1.82 -17.75
N HIS A 253 25.80 0.51 -17.61
CA HIS A 253 24.76 -0.47 -17.88
C HIS A 253 23.64 -0.41 -16.84
N VAL A 254 23.96 -0.22 -15.56
CA VAL A 254 23.00 0.02 -14.47
C VAL A 254 22.16 1.25 -14.75
N HIS A 255 22.79 2.34 -15.20
CA HIS A 255 22.10 3.58 -15.53
C HIS A 255 21.13 3.41 -16.72
N ALA A 256 21.57 2.70 -17.77
CA ALA A 256 20.72 2.39 -18.93
C ALA A 256 19.51 1.55 -18.54
N LEU A 257 19.72 0.49 -17.75
CA LEU A 257 18.63 -0.38 -17.26
C LEU A 257 17.64 0.35 -16.34
N SER A 258 18.11 1.28 -15.51
CA SER A 258 17.22 2.09 -14.66
C SER A 258 16.29 2.98 -15.48
N TRP A 259 16.77 3.56 -16.58
CA TRP A 259 15.95 4.31 -17.52
C TRP A 259 14.91 3.44 -18.23
N GLU A 260 15.31 2.23 -18.63
CA GLU A 260 14.40 1.28 -19.27
C GLU A 260 13.31 0.79 -18.33
N ILE A 261 13.65 0.52 -17.08
CA ILE A 261 12.68 0.18 -16.01
C ILE A 261 11.67 1.33 -15.81
N ALA A 262 12.15 2.57 -15.69
CA ALA A 262 11.27 3.74 -15.52
C ALA A 262 10.31 3.90 -16.71
N ARG A 263 10.79 3.65 -17.94
CA ARG A 263 9.96 3.71 -19.14
C ARG A 263 8.87 2.64 -19.15
N VAL A 264 9.19 1.41 -18.75
CA VAL A 264 8.22 0.31 -18.69
C VAL A 264 7.24 0.54 -17.54
N GLN A 265 7.66 1.11 -16.42
CA GLN A 265 6.78 1.50 -15.31
C GLN A 265 5.75 2.55 -15.75
N ASN A 266 6.15 3.60 -16.45
CA ASN A 266 5.20 4.57 -17.00
C ASN A 266 4.19 3.91 -17.96
N THR A 267 4.64 2.97 -18.78
CA THR A 267 3.74 2.20 -19.65
C THR A 267 2.76 1.33 -18.86
N LEU A 268 3.20 0.75 -17.75
CA LEU A 268 2.35 -0.04 -16.86
C LEU A 268 1.27 0.84 -16.20
N ASP A 269 1.63 2.05 -15.74
CA ASP A 269 0.70 3.01 -15.14
C ASP A 269 -0.37 3.46 -16.15
N ASP A 270 0.04 3.71 -17.41
CA ASP A 270 -0.89 4.06 -18.50
C ASP A 270 -1.87 2.91 -18.78
N LEU A 271 -1.37 1.66 -18.87
CA LEU A 271 -2.19 0.47 -19.09
C LEU A 271 -3.16 0.21 -17.92
N MET A 272 -2.73 0.43 -16.70
CA MET A 272 -3.58 0.32 -15.51
C MET A 272 -4.67 1.38 -15.51
N SER A 273 -4.34 2.61 -15.87
CA SER A 273 -5.33 3.71 -16.02
C SER A 273 -6.36 3.41 -17.12
N GLU A 274 -5.92 2.82 -18.25
CA GLU A 274 -6.81 2.42 -19.34
C GLU A 274 -7.72 1.24 -18.92
N TRP A 275 -7.15 0.27 -18.20
CA TRP A 275 -7.90 -0.85 -17.63
C TRP A 275 -8.95 -0.35 -16.62
N GLU A 276 -8.60 0.59 -15.74
CA GLU A 276 -9.54 1.19 -14.79
C GLU A 276 -10.69 1.92 -15.48
N LYS A 277 -10.41 2.71 -16.53
CA LYS A 277 -11.45 3.39 -17.31
C LYS A 277 -12.41 2.41 -17.97
N LEU A 278 -11.90 1.32 -18.52
CA LEU A 278 -12.72 0.27 -19.13
C LEU A 278 -13.45 -0.57 -18.08
N ALA A 279 -12.88 -0.82 -16.94
CA ALA A 279 -13.51 -1.57 -15.85
C ALA A 279 -14.62 -0.77 -15.15
N VAL A 280 -14.47 0.56 -15.03
CA VAL A 280 -15.41 1.46 -14.32
C VAL A 280 -16.58 1.93 -15.19
N SER A 281 -16.50 1.87 -16.53
CA SER A 281 -17.57 2.33 -17.42
C SER A 281 -18.81 1.41 -17.46
N SER A 282 -19.23 0.84 -16.31
CA SER A 282 -20.44 0.01 -16.13
C SER A 282 -21.56 0.80 -15.54
#